data_717da9cc95b714fd8fc6f8b224702f25
#
_entry.id   717da9cc95b714fd8fc6f8b224702f25
#
_cell.length_a   1.000
_cell.length_b   1.000
_cell.length_c   1.000
_cell.angle_alpha   90.00
_cell.angle_beta   90.00
_cell.angle_gamma   90.00
#
_symmetry.space_group_name_H-M   'P 1'
#
loop_
_entity.id
_entity.type
_entity.pdbx_description
1 polymer ?
#
loop_
_entity_poly.entity_id
_entity_poly.type
_entity_poly.pdbx_seq_one_letter_code
_entity_poly.pdbx_strand_id
1 'polypeptide(L)' 'MISYEKLWETMKNKGVSQYALIKKYGVSPGQITRMKRNESISTHTIEMFCRILDCDVGEIMEYIREE' A
#
# COMPACT_ATOMS: atom_id res chain seq x y z
N MET A 1 7.86 -8.94 11.12
CA MET A 1 7.25 -8.98 9.77
C MET A 1 6.85 -7.59 9.32
N ILE A 2 6.75 -7.39 8.02
CA ILE A 2 6.24 -6.13 7.48
C ILE A 2 4.73 -6.25 7.31
N SER A 3 4.01 -5.24 7.74
CA SER A 3 2.55 -5.17 7.60
C SER A 3 2.20 -3.95 6.76
N TYR A 4 1.21 -4.09 5.89
CA TYR A 4 0.69 -2.99 5.06
C TYR A 4 -0.71 -2.55 5.53
N GLU A 5 -1.07 -2.86 6.75
CA GLU A 5 -2.38 -2.46 7.29
C GLU A 5 -2.61 -0.96 7.23
N LYS A 6 -1.56 -0.19 7.45
CA LYS A 6 -1.66 1.27 7.41
C LYS A 6 -2.02 1.79 6.03
N LEU A 7 -1.66 1.06 4.98
CA LEU A 7 -2.02 1.44 3.62
C LEU A 7 -3.54 1.52 3.45
N TRP A 8 -4.25 0.51 3.95
CA TRP A 8 -5.71 0.46 3.80
C TRP A 8 -6.38 1.63 4.51
N GLU A 9 -5.90 1.96 5.69
CA GLU A 9 -6.41 3.09 6.47
C GLU A 9 -6.09 4.41 5.78
N THR A 10 -4.87 4.57 5.28
CA THR A 10 -4.45 5.78 4.56
C THR A 10 -5.30 5.97 3.31
N MET A 11 -5.56 4.90 2.55
CA MET A 11 -6.43 4.96 1.38
C MET A 11 -7.83 5.44 1.77
N LYS A 12 -8.37 4.91 2.84
CA LYS A 12 -9.69 5.32 3.33
C LYS A 12 -9.70 6.80 3.69
N ASN A 13 -8.67 7.26 4.40
CA ASN A 13 -8.56 8.66 4.81
C ASN A 13 -8.41 9.61 3.63
N LYS A 14 -7.76 9.15 2.56
CA LYS A 14 -7.54 9.94 1.36
C LYS A 14 -8.67 9.79 0.33
N GLY A 15 -9.63 8.92 0.60
CA GLY A 15 -10.75 8.69 -0.31
C GLY A 15 -10.37 7.93 -1.58
N VAL A 16 -9.34 7.11 -1.53
CA VAL A 16 -8.87 6.33 -2.68
C VAL A 16 -9.25 4.87 -2.48
N SER A 17 -10.07 4.33 -3.38
CA SER A 17 -10.50 2.93 -3.33
C SER A 17 -9.51 2.03 -4.07
N GLN A 18 -9.60 0.71 -3.82
CA GLN A 18 -8.82 -0.26 -4.59
C GLN A 18 -9.19 -0.20 -6.06
N TYR A 19 -10.46 0.01 -6.37
CA TYR A 19 -10.93 0.17 -7.74
C TYR A 19 -10.22 1.36 -8.42
N ALA A 20 -10.11 2.47 -7.71
CA ALA A 20 -9.43 3.66 -8.24
C ALA A 20 -7.94 3.39 -8.48
N LEU A 21 -7.28 2.65 -7.58
CA LEU A 21 -5.88 2.27 -7.76
C LEU A 21 -5.69 1.52 -9.09
N ILE A 22 -6.57 0.59 -9.36
CA ILE A 22 -6.47 -0.26 -10.56
C ILE A 22 -6.85 0.53 -11.82
N LYS A 23 -7.98 1.21 -11.80
CA LYS A 23 -8.54 1.84 -13.00
C LYS A 23 -7.96 3.20 -13.31
N LYS A 24 -7.71 4.00 -12.29
CA LYS A 24 -7.22 5.38 -12.47
C LYS A 24 -5.70 5.46 -12.46
N TYR A 25 -5.07 4.72 -11.58
CA TYR A 25 -3.62 4.82 -11.38
C TYR A 25 -2.83 3.66 -11.98
N GLY A 26 -3.52 2.65 -12.54
CA GLY A 26 -2.87 1.56 -13.23
C GLY A 26 -2.13 0.57 -12.33
N VAL A 27 -2.51 0.50 -11.05
CA VAL A 27 -1.88 -0.45 -10.13
C VAL A 27 -2.33 -1.86 -10.45
N SER A 28 -1.38 -2.79 -10.51
CA SER A 28 -1.69 -4.19 -10.78
C SER A 28 -2.50 -4.80 -9.63
N PRO A 29 -3.59 -5.53 -9.93
CA PRO A 29 -4.33 -6.24 -8.88
C PRO A 29 -3.45 -7.23 -8.11
N GLY A 30 -2.42 -7.80 -8.76
CA GLY A 30 -1.48 -8.70 -8.11
C GLY A 30 -0.69 -8.04 -7.00
N GLN A 31 -0.32 -6.77 -7.18
CA GLN A 31 0.38 -6.01 -6.14
C GLN A 31 -0.51 -5.82 -4.93
N ILE A 32 -1.77 -5.49 -5.16
CA ILE A 32 -2.74 -5.31 -4.07
C ILE A 32 -2.91 -6.62 -3.30
N THR A 33 -3.03 -7.74 -4.01
CA THR A 33 -3.16 -9.05 -3.41
C THR A 33 -1.95 -9.40 -2.54
N ARG A 34 -0.74 -9.13 -3.04
CA ARG A 34 0.49 -9.38 -2.27
C ARG A 34 0.52 -8.55 -1.00
N MET A 35 0.12 -7.29 -1.09
CA MET A 35 0.11 -6.41 0.08
C MET A 35 -0.93 -6.85 1.11
N LYS A 36 -2.07 -7.39 0.67
CA LYS A 36 -3.05 -7.97 1.60
C LYS A 36 -2.50 -9.16 2.36
N ARG A 37 -1.54 -9.87 1.77
CA ARG A 37 -0.89 -11.02 2.39
C ARG A 37 0.40 -10.65 3.13
N ASN A 38 0.72 -9.37 3.19
CA ASN A 38 1.96 -8.87 3.78
C ASN A 38 3.21 -9.49 3.14
N GLU A 39 3.15 -9.75 1.83
CA GLU A 39 4.29 -10.28 1.08
C GLU A 39 5.23 -9.14 0.68
N SER A 40 6.46 -9.50 0.33
CA SER A 40 7.47 -8.53 -0.06
C SER A 40 7.06 -7.76 -1.31
N ILE A 41 7.26 -6.45 -1.27
CA ILE A 41 6.98 -5.54 -2.37
C ILE A 41 8.24 -4.72 -2.61
N SER A 42 8.52 -4.38 -3.87
CA SER A 42 9.70 -3.58 -4.19
C SER A 42 9.55 -2.15 -3.66
N THR A 43 10.70 -1.52 -3.37
CA THR A 43 10.68 -0.13 -2.94
C THR A 43 10.14 0.79 -4.03
N HIS A 44 10.30 0.40 -5.31
CA HIS A 44 9.70 1.15 -6.42
C HIS A 44 8.17 1.19 -6.31
N THR A 45 7.56 0.05 -5.96
CA THR A 45 6.11 -0.03 -5.76
C THR A 45 5.68 0.81 -4.55
N ILE A 46 6.45 0.76 -3.46
CA ILE A 46 6.18 1.57 -2.28
C ILE A 46 6.23 3.05 -2.63
N GLU A 47 7.24 3.47 -3.39
CA GLU A 47 7.35 4.86 -3.83
C GLU A 47 6.14 5.29 -4.65
N MET A 48 5.65 4.40 -5.52
CA MET A 48 4.46 4.65 -6.33
C MET A 48 3.24 4.94 -5.44
N PHE A 49 3.02 4.13 -4.40
CA PHE A 49 1.91 4.34 -3.48
C PHE A 49 2.06 5.66 -2.71
N CYS A 50 3.27 5.98 -2.28
CA CYS A 50 3.52 7.26 -1.61
C CYS A 50 3.16 8.43 -2.51
N ARG A 51 3.49 8.33 -3.79
CA ARG A 51 3.20 9.38 -4.77
C ARG A 51 1.70 9.49 -5.03
N ILE A 52 1.01 8.35 -5.20
CA ILE A 52 -0.44 8.33 -5.47
C ILE A 52 -1.21 8.91 -4.29
N LEU A 53 -0.84 8.53 -3.07
CA LEU A 53 -1.56 8.91 -1.86
C LEU A 53 -1.01 10.17 -1.21
N ASP A 54 0.07 10.72 -1.74
CA ASP A 54 0.76 11.89 -1.19
C ASP A 54 1.01 11.69 0.30
N CYS A 55 1.78 10.64 0.62
CA CYS A 55 2.05 10.26 2.00
C CYS A 55 3.45 9.70 2.15
N ASP A 56 3.88 9.51 3.40
CA ASP A 56 5.17 8.94 3.71
C ASP A 56 5.11 7.41 3.79
N VAL A 57 6.28 6.78 3.75
CA VAL A 57 6.42 5.33 3.84
C VAL A 57 5.74 4.77 5.09
N GLY A 58 5.85 5.49 6.21
CA GLY A 58 5.23 5.08 7.48
C GLY A 58 3.71 5.03 7.45
N GLU A 59 3.09 5.62 6.45
CA GLU A 59 1.64 5.56 6.26
C GLU A 59 1.24 4.43 5.31
N ILE A 60 2.22 3.71 4.76
CA ILE A 60 2.01 2.57 3.87
C ILE A 60 2.31 1.26 4.57
N MET A 61 3.41 1.20 5.33
CA MET A 61 3.91 -0.03 5.90
C MET A 61 4.57 0.21 7.26
N GLU A 62 4.68 -0.87 8.04
CA GLU A 62 5.38 -0.80 9.32
C GLU A 62 5.98 -2.16 9.63
N TYR A 63 6.97 -2.16 10.50
CA TYR A 63 7.55 -3.39 11.01
C TYR A 63 6.81 -3.80 12.28
N ILE A 64 6.31 -5.03 12.28
CA ILE A 64 5.66 -5.62 13.45
C ILE A 64 6.65 -6.60 14.07
N ARG A 65 6.99 -6.37 15.33
CA ARG A 65 7.90 -7.26 16.04
C ARG A 65 7.20 -8.59 16.30
N GLU A 66 7.86 -9.66 15.93
CA GLU A 66 7.38 -11.01 16.22
C GLU A 66 8.01 -11.48 17.52
N GLU A 67 7.21 -12.08 18.37
CA GLU A 67 7.68 -12.58 19.67
C GLU A 67 7.56 -14.08 19.76
#